data_6d5cdebaf06ee346184386bf2186e0d0
#
_entry.id   6d5cdebaf06ee346184386bf2186e0d0
#
_cell.length_a   1.000
_cell.length_b   1.000
_cell.length_c   1.000
_cell.angle_alpha   90.00
_cell.angle_beta   90.00
_cell.angle_gamma   90.00
#
_symmetry.space_group_name_H-M   'P 1'
#
loop_
_entity.id
_entity.type
_entity.pdbx_description
1 polymer ?
#
loop_
_entity_poly.entity_id
_entity_poly.type
_entity_poly.pdbx_seq_one_letter_code
_entity_poly.pdbx_strand_id
1 'polypeptide(L)'
;PEGKIIERYHKIQLAESWPEPGDHLSVFKIDGVICSIIICHDERYPELVRLPVLAGAIVIFYISYESDLREEYKLNPYRAQIQARAVENTVYVVHANAPANQDATGSHGQSRIVAPDGNIMQEASIFSEDLLIVTLDLTKATRDNASKSLTRGPLQDWWKEGVKYVRIIE
;
A
#
# COMPACT_ATOMS: atom_id res chain seq x y z
N PRO A 1 -1.07 6.13 22.90
CA PRO A 1 -2.25 6.13 22.04
C PRO A 1 -3.50 6.21 22.90
N GLU A 2 -4.31 7.26 22.67
CA GLU A 2 -5.50 7.59 23.48
C GLU A 2 -6.78 6.98 22.90
N GLY A 3 -6.69 6.10 21.92
CA GLY A 3 -7.85 5.50 21.24
C GLY A 3 -8.66 6.47 20.38
N LYS A 4 -8.13 7.65 20.07
CA LYS A 4 -8.79 8.63 19.24
C LYS A 4 -8.67 8.24 17.76
N ILE A 5 -9.80 8.26 17.05
CA ILE A 5 -9.79 8.14 15.59
C ILE A 5 -9.28 9.46 15.02
N ILE A 6 -8.17 9.42 14.27
CA ILE A 6 -7.55 10.59 13.65
C ILE A 6 -7.92 10.73 12.17
N GLU A 7 -8.28 9.63 11.50
CA GLU A 7 -8.66 9.61 10.09
C GLU A 7 -9.55 8.40 9.78
N ARG A 8 -10.32 8.52 8.70
CA ARG A 8 -11.05 7.43 8.05
C ARG A 8 -10.76 7.46 6.58
N TYR A 9 -9.98 6.50 6.10
CA TYR A 9 -9.73 6.31 4.68
C TYR A 9 -10.82 5.47 4.05
N HIS A 10 -11.36 5.93 2.95
CA HIS A 10 -12.30 5.19 2.11
C HIS A 10 -11.59 4.76 0.83
N LYS A 11 -11.78 3.50 0.43
CA LYS A 11 -11.26 2.94 -0.82
C LYS A 11 -11.64 3.83 -2.01
N ILE A 12 -10.67 4.23 -2.82
CA ILE A 12 -10.89 5.15 -3.95
C ILE A 12 -11.31 4.38 -5.19
N GLN A 13 -10.60 3.29 -5.51
CA GLN A 13 -10.89 2.46 -6.67
C GLN A 13 -11.67 1.23 -6.24
N LEU A 14 -12.95 1.26 -6.53
CA LEU A 14 -13.86 0.19 -6.14
C LEU A 14 -13.80 -0.98 -7.12
N ALA A 15 -13.78 -2.21 -6.60
CA ALA A 15 -14.06 -3.43 -7.36
C ALA A 15 -15.56 -3.77 -7.30
N GLU A 16 -16.24 -3.25 -6.29
CA GLU A 16 -17.65 -3.45 -5.97
C GLU A 16 -18.48 -2.27 -6.48
N SER A 17 -19.79 -2.49 -6.71
CA SER A 17 -20.71 -1.44 -7.20
C SER A 17 -21.58 -0.79 -6.11
N TRP A 18 -21.54 -1.34 -4.88
CA TRP A 18 -22.43 -0.91 -3.80
C TRP A 18 -21.86 0.17 -2.86
N PRO A 19 -20.51 0.29 -2.64
CA PRO A 19 -19.98 1.36 -1.79
C PRO A 19 -19.79 2.67 -2.57
N GLU A 20 -19.65 3.74 -1.85
CA GLU A 20 -19.21 5.02 -2.42
C GLU A 20 -17.67 5.12 -2.36
N PRO A 21 -17.02 5.62 -3.41
CA PRO A 21 -15.58 5.79 -3.41
C PRO A 21 -15.13 6.90 -2.46
N GLY A 22 -13.92 6.79 -1.95
CA GLY A 22 -13.23 7.88 -1.27
C GLY A 22 -12.89 9.03 -2.21
N ASP A 23 -12.71 10.21 -1.65
CA ASP A 23 -12.43 11.45 -2.37
C ASP A 23 -11.02 12.01 -2.12
N HIS A 24 -10.23 11.36 -1.26
CA HIS A 24 -8.89 11.82 -0.90
C HIS A 24 -7.95 10.67 -0.50
N LEU A 25 -6.66 10.95 -0.57
CA LEU A 25 -5.59 10.11 -0.04
C LEU A 25 -5.15 10.66 1.33
N SER A 26 -4.83 9.77 2.27
CA SER A 26 -4.46 10.16 3.62
C SER A 26 -2.97 9.90 3.88
N VAL A 27 -2.32 10.86 4.51
CA VAL A 27 -0.95 10.73 5.06
C VAL A 27 -1.01 11.08 6.54
N PHE A 28 -0.52 10.21 7.40
CA PHE A 28 -0.58 10.32 8.85
C PHE A 28 0.74 9.88 9.50
N LYS A 29 0.90 10.16 10.80
CA LYS A 29 2.10 9.78 11.55
C LYS A 29 1.82 8.69 12.58
N ILE A 30 2.72 7.70 12.64
CA ILE A 30 2.81 6.72 13.71
C ILE A 30 4.20 6.84 14.31
N ASP A 31 4.31 7.25 15.57
CA ASP A 31 5.58 7.44 16.29
C ASP A 31 6.60 8.27 15.48
N GLY A 32 6.13 9.32 14.83
CA GLY A 32 6.94 10.21 13.98
C GLY A 32 7.20 9.71 12.56
N VAL A 33 6.86 8.47 12.23
CA VAL A 33 7.00 7.89 10.89
C VAL A 33 5.81 8.30 10.04
N ILE A 34 6.08 8.85 8.86
CA ILE A 34 5.03 9.26 7.92
C ILE A 34 4.55 8.05 7.13
N CYS A 35 3.26 7.75 7.25
CA CYS A 35 2.61 6.58 6.68
C CYS A 35 1.43 6.97 5.79
N SER A 36 1.00 6.05 4.96
CA SER A 36 -0.26 6.10 4.23
C SER A 36 -0.92 4.73 4.19
N ILE A 37 -2.16 4.68 3.73
CA ILE A 37 -2.94 3.45 3.63
C ILE A 37 -3.64 3.38 2.27
N ILE A 38 -3.72 2.17 1.70
CA ILE A 38 -4.53 1.83 0.53
C ILE A 38 -5.34 0.57 0.83
N ILE A 39 -6.45 0.37 0.11
CA ILE A 39 -7.35 -0.77 0.34
C ILE A 39 -7.54 -1.57 -0.94
N CYS A 40 -7.13 -2.86 -0.91
CA CYS A 40 -7.47 -3.89 -1.90
C CYS A 40 -7.23 -3.40 -3.35
N HIS A 41 -8.27 -3.18 -4.13
CA HIS A 41 -8.20 -2.80 -5.54
C HIS A 41 -7.43 -1.49 -5.82
N ASP A 42 -7.25 -0.62 -4.83
CA ASP A 42 -6.42 0.58 -4.96
C ASP A 42 -4.98 0.26 -5.39
N GLU A 43 -4.45 -0.92 -5.06
CA GLU A 43 -3.08 -1.30 -5.41
C GLU A 43 -2.82 -1.32 -6.92
N ARG A 44 -3.86 -1.54 -7.73
CA ARG A 44 -3.74 -1.60 -9.19
C ARG A 44 -3.39 -0.24 -9.81
N TYR A 45 -3.55 0.82 -9.04
CA TYR A 45 -3.37 2.21 -9.47
C TYR A 45 -2.11 2.79 -8.81
N PRO A 46 -0.97 2.85 -9.54
CA PRO A 46 0.30 3.34 -9.00
C PRO A 46 0.20 4.74 -8.40
N GLU A 47 -0.70 5.56 -8.93
CA GLU A 47 -0.93 6.94 -8.48
C GLU A 47 -1.35 6.99 -7.01
N LEU A 48 -2.16 6.02 -6.55
CA LEU A 48 -2.66 5.97 -5.17
C LEU A 48 -1.57 5.66 -4.14
N VAL A 49 -0.41 5.18 -4.60
CA VAL A 49 0.79 5.04 -3.77
C VAL A 49 1.78 6.17 -4.04
N ARG A 50 1.99 6.54 -5.31
CA ARG A 50 2.93 7.58 -5.69
C ARG A 50 2.61 8.92 -5.03
N LEU A 51 1.36 9.36 -5.04
CA LEU A 51 0.96 10.65 -4.50
C LEU A 51 1.23 10.77 -2.98
N PRO A 52 0.81 9.82 -2.11
CA PRO A 52 1.17 9.85 -0.69
C PRO A 52 2.69 9.83 -0.43
N VAL A 53 3.45 9.08 -1.23
CA VAL A 53 4.92 9.06 -1.10
C VAL A 53 5.51 10.43 -1.45
N LEU A 54 5.01 11.11 -2.47
CA LEU A 54 5.42 12.48 -2.79
C LEU A 54 5.06 13.46 -1.68
N ALA A 55 3.96 13.20 -0.95
CA ALA A 55 3.58 13.97 0.24
C ALA A 55 4.37 13.60 1.51
N GLY A 56 5.26 12.61 1.44
CA GLY A 56 6.19 12.29 2.52
C GLY A 56 6.11 10.88 3.09
N ALA A 57 5.10 10.07 2.72
CA ALA A 57 4.96 8.72 3.24
C ALA A 57 6.17 7.84 2.87
N ILE A 58 6.67 7.09 3.86
CA ILE A 58 7.78 6.14 3.71
C ILE A 58 7.38 4.70 4.05
N VAL A 59 6.19 4.53 4.64
CA VAL A 59 5.55 3.24 4.88
C VAL A 59 4.13 3.29 4.34
N ILE A 60 3.80 2.34 3.47
CA ILE A 60 2.46 2.18 2.92
C ILE A 60 1.83 0.94 3.54
N PHE A 61 0.75 1.11 4.27
CA PHE A 61 -0.11 0.01 4.71
C PHE A 61 -1.05 -0.34 3.56
N TYR A 62 -1.05 -1.60 3.19
CA TYR A 62 -1.96 -2.13 2.19
C TYR A 62 -2.80 -3.23 2.85
N ILE A 63 -4.09 -3.00 2.99
CA ILE A 63 -5.03 -3.95 3.59
C ILE A 63 -5.98 -4.49 2.53
N SER A 64 -6.21 -5.80 2.53
CA SER A 64 -7.03 -6.42 1.50
C SER A 64 -7.83 -7.63 2.00
N TYR A 65 -8.86 -7.92 1.26
CA TYR A 65 -9.54 -9.18 1.17
C TYR A 65 -9.71 -9.46 -0.32
N GLU A 66 -8.75 -10.17 -0.89
CA GLU A 66 -8.69 -10.41 -2.33
C GLU A 66 -9.51 -11.63 -2.73
N SER A 67 -9.66 -11.84 -4.05
CA SER A 67 -10.43 -12.95 -4.59
C SER A 67 -9.93 -14.31 -4.08
N ASP A 68 -10.81 -15.30 -4.04
CA ASP A 68 -10.44 -16.64 -3.61
C ASP A 68 -9.58 -17.40 -4.64
N LEU A 69 -8.93 -18.46 -4.18
CA LEU A 69 -7.99 -19.24 -5.00
C LEU A 69 -8.67 -19.99 -6.15
N ARG A 70 -10.00 -20.16 -6.12
CA ARG A 70 -10.73 -20.86 -7.19
C ARG A 70 -10.98 -19.97 -8.39
N GLU A 71 -11.10 -18.67 -8.16
CA GLU A 71 -11.40 -17.66 -9.18
C GLU A 71 -10.17 -16.84 -9.58
N GLU A 72 -9.15 -16.80 -8.71
CA GLU A 72 -8.01 -15.92 -8.90
C GLU A 72 -6.73 -16.66 -9.27
N TYR A 73 -6.33 -16.53 -10.52
CA TYR A 73 -5.07 -17.09 -11.04
C TYR A 73 -3.90 -16.10 -10.96
N LYS A 74 -4.10 -14.96 -10.30
CA LYS A 74 -3.19 -13.82 -10.35
C LYS A 74 -2.31 -13.67 -9.10
N LEU A 75 -2.03 -14.74 -8.36
CA LEU A 75 -1.12 -14.67 -7.20
C LEU A 75 0.22 -14.01 -7.53
N ASN A 76 0.85 -14.40 -8.65
CA ASN A 76 2.10 -13.80 -9.07
C ASN A 76 1.94 -12.34 -9.54
N PRO A 77 0.93 -11.95 -10.35
CA PRO A 77 0.65 -10.56 -10.65
C PRO A 77 0.41 -9.68 -9.42
N TYR A 78 -0.38 -10.11 -8.44
CA TYR A 78 -0.58 -9.36 -7.18
C TYR A 78 0.72 -9.19 -6.42
N ARG A 79 1.50 -10.26 -6.27
CA ARG A 79 2.82 -10.21 -5.66
C ARG A 79 3.73 -9.21 -6.37
N ALA A 80 3.77 -9.24 -7.70
CA ALA A 80 4.56 -8.32 -8.50
C ALA A 80 4.11 -6.87 -8.34
N GLN A 81 2.79 -6.62 -8.30
CA GLN A 81 2.25 -5.27 -8.07
C GLN A 81 2.69 -4.71 -6.73
N ILE A 82 2.56 -5.47 -5.64
CA ILE A 82 2.96 -5.03 -4.29
C ILE A 82 4.47 -4.72 -4.24
N GLN A 83 5.30 -5.59 -4.83
CA GLN A 83 6.74 -5.35 -4.94
C GLN A 83 7.06 -4.12 -5.79
N ALA A 84 6.33 -3.92 -6.90
CA ALA A 84 6.47 -2.73 -7.74
C ALA A 84 6.16 -1.45 -6.96
N ARG A 85 5.08 -1.43 -6.14
CA ARG A 85 4.74 -0.26 -5.30
C ARG A 85 5.86 0.12 -4.35
N ALA A 86 6.57 -0.86 -3.80
CA ALA A 86 7.73 -0.61 -2.95
C ALA A 86 8.92 -0.04 -3.75
N VAL A 87 9.37 -0.74 -4.79
CA VAL A 87 10.60 -0.41 -5.51
C VAL A 87 10.49 0.86 -6.35
N GLU A 88 9.36 1.08 -7.03
CA GLU A 88 9.14 2.27 -7.87
C GLU A 88 9.04 3.57 -7.07
N ASN A 89 8.78 3.46 -5.76
CA ASN A 89 8.68 4.57 -4.83
C ASN A 89 9.84 4.65 -3.84
N THR A 90 10.63 3.59 -3.69
CA THR A 90 11.71 3.42 -2.70
C THR A 90 11.17 3.60 -1.27
N VAL A 91 10.12 2.84 -0.92
CA VAL A 91 9.42 2.84 0.37
C VAL A 91 9.10 1.43 0.85
N TYR A 92 8.76 1.27 2.12
CA TYR A 92 8.22 0.01 2.63
C TYR A 92 6.75 -0.15 2.27
N VAL A 93 6.34 -1.38 1.95
CA VAL A 93 4.94 -1.77 1.85
C VAL A 93 4.65 -2.88 2.86
N VAL A 94 3.65 -2.66 3.71
CA VAL A 94 3.17 -3.60 4.72
C VAL A 94 1.79 -4.06 4.29
N HIS A 95 1.73 -5.25 3.71
CA HIS A 95 0.51 -5.84 3.17
C HIS A 95 -0.10 -6.83 4.17
N ALA A 96 -1.38 -6.65 4.45
CA ALA A 96 -2.20 -7.57 5.23
C ALA A 96 -3.38 -8.06 4.39
N ASN A 97 -3.47 -9.37 4.16
CA ASN A 97 -4.54 -10.03 3.44
C ASN A 97 -5.11 -11.19 4.25
N ALA A 98 -6.41 -11.41 4.17
CA ALA A 98 -7.05 -12.54 4.83
C ALA A 98 -6.56 -13.88 4.24
N PRO A 99 -6.36 -14.94 5.06
CA PRO A 99 -5.98 -16.25 4.56
C PRO A 99 -7.11 -16.91 3.75
N ALA A 100 -6.74 -17.88 2.94
CA ALA A 100 -7.70 -18.77 2.28
C ALA A 100 -8.21 -19.84 3.28
N ASN A 101 -9.46 -20.28 3.06
CA ASN A 101 -9.96 -21.49 3.69
C ASN A 101 -9.34 -22.74 3.04
N GLN A 102 -9.42 -23.91 3.73
CA GLN A 102 -8.85 -25.15 3.22
C GLN A 102 -9.52 -25.63 1.91
N ASP A 103 -10.76 -25.20 1.64
CA ASP A 103 -11.49 -25.47 0.39
C ASP A 103 -11.20 -24.45 -0.73
N ALA A 104 -10.18 -23.61 -0.55
CA ALA A 104 -9.75 -22.55 -1.46
C ALA A 104 -10.75 -21.39 -1.62
N THR A 105 -11.74 -21.26 -0.72
CA THR A 105 -12.61 -20.08 -0.60
C THR A 105 -11.97 -19.00 0.29
N GLY A 106 -12.62 -17.88 0.44
CA GLY A 106 -12.15 -16.77 1.24
C GLY A 106 -11.26 -15.84 0.44
N SER A 107 -10.08 -15.53 0.94
CA SER A 107 -9.06 -14.79 0.19
C SER A 107 -7.91 -15.73 -0.23
N HIS A 108 -6.70 -15.24 -0.35
CA HIS A 108 -5.55 -16.10 -0.71
C HIS A 108 -4.31 -15.89 0.15
N GLY A 109 -4.47 -15.26 1.32
CA GLY A 109 -3.37 -15.11 2.30
C GLY A 109 -2.20 -14.30 1.78
N GLN A 110 -0.99 -14.78 2.07
CA GLN A 110 0.27 -14.18 1.61
C GLN A 110 0.44 -12.71 2.03
N SER A 111 -0.01 -12.34 3.24
CA SER A 111 0.42 -11.08 3.86
C SER A 111 1.93 -10.96 3.80
N ARG A 112 2.47 -9.78 3.52
CA ARG A 112 3.91 -9.61 3.34
C ARG A 112 4.42 -8.24 3.71
N ILE A 113 5.69 -8.19 4.07
CA ILE A 113 6.42 -6.94 4.27
C ILE A 113 7.47 -6.84 3.18
N VAL A 114 7.43 -5.77 2.40
CA VAL A 114 8.31 -5.54 1.24
C VAL A 114 9.21 -4.35 1.53
N ALA A 115 10.51 -4.55 1.32
CA ALA A 115 11.54 -3.54 1.48
C ALA A 115 11.56 -2.53 0.32
N PRO A 116 12.19 -1.35 0.49
CA PRO A 116 12.27 -0.32 -0.55
C PRO A 116 12.96 -0.74 -1.85
N ASP A 117 13.73 -1.81 -1.83
CA ASP A 117 14.36 -2.42 -3.01
C ASP A 117 13.46 -3.45 -3.72
N GLY A 118 12.23 -3.66 -3.23
CA GLY A 118 11.26 -4.60 -3.76
C GLY A 118 11.40 -6.04 -3.25
N ASN A 119 12.39 -6.33 -2.40
CA ASN A 119 12.55 -7.65 -1.80
C ASN A 119 11.53 -7.90 -0.70
N ILE A 120 10.97 -9.12 -0.67
CA ILE A 120 10.06 -9.56 0.40
C ILE A 120 10.92 -9.90 1.63
N MET A 121 10.68 -9.20 2.74
CA MET A 121 11.36 -9.44 4.01
C MET A 121 10.76 -10.61 4.78
N GLN A 122 9.43 -10.69 4.82
CA GLN A 122 8.66 -11.81 5.35
C GLN A 122 7.36 -11.96 4.56
N GLU A 123 6.86 -13.19 4.50
CA GLU A 123 5.61 -13.54 3.85
C GLU A 123 4.88 -14.61 4.66
N ALA A 124 3.59 -14.42 4.86
CA ALA A 124 2.68 -15.37 5.51
C ALA A 124 2.28 -16.49 4.55
N SER A 125 1.72 -17.56 5.11
CA SER A 125 1.15 -18.65 4.34
C SER A 125 -0.14 -18.25 3.61
N ILE A 126 -0.61 -19.15 2.74
CA ILE A 126 -1.90 -18.99 2.06
C ILE A 126 -3.07 -19.32 3.00
N PHE A 127 -2.94 -20.38 3.82
CA PHE A 127 -4.05 -21.05 4.48
C PHE A 127 -4.10 -20.87 6.02
N SER A 128 -3.16 -20.15 6.61
CA SER A 128 -3.15 -19.93 8.06
C SER A 128 -3.08 -18.45 8.41
N GLU A 129 -3.64 -18.12 9.57
CA GLU A 129 -3.40 -16.84 10.22
C GLU A 129 -1.95 -16.79 10.72
N ASP A 130 -1.24 -15.73 10.35
CA ASP A 130 0.15 -15.52 10.71
C ASP A 130 0.36 -14.11 11.26
N LEU A 131 1.32 -13.97 12.17
CA LEU A 131 1.81 -12.68 12.65
C LEU A 131 3.23 -12.44 12.12
N LEU A 132 3.37 -11.50 11.20
CA LEU A 132 4.68 -11.08 10.70
C LEU A 132 5.23 -9.94 11.54
N ILE A 133 6.48 -10.08 12.02
CA ILE A 133 7.17 -9.04 12.80
C ILE A 133 8.54 -8.78 12.18
N VAL A 134 8.76 -7.53 11.76
CA VAL A 134 10.03 -7.09 11.14
C VAL A 134 10.43 -5.74 11.71
N THR A 135 11.71 -5.55 11.97
CA THR A 135 12.27 -4.23 12.24
C THR A 135 12.64 -3.55 10.92
N LEU A 136 12.09 -2.35 10.68
CA LEU A 136 12.33 -1.57 9.48
C LEU A 136 13.52 -0.61 9.69
N ASP A 137 14.49 -0.64 8.80
CA ASP A 137 15.52 0.39 8.69
C ASP A 137 14.97 1.56 7.85
N LEU A 138 14.40 2.55 8.51
CA LEU A 138 13.73 3.68 7.85
C LEU A 138 14.67 4.51 6.97
N THR A 139 15.99 4.42 7.16
CA THR A 139 16.97 5.13 6.32
C THR A 139 16.98 4.63 4.87
N LYS A 140 16.51 3.40 4.64
CA LYS A 140 16.39 2.81 3.30
C LYS A 140 15.19 3.34 2.52
N ALA A 141 14.18 3.85 3.20
CA ALA A 141 12.97 4.40 2.57
C ALA A 141 13.20 5.86 2.13
N THR A 142 14.08 6.04 1.14
CA THR A 142 14.54 7.37 0.69
C THR A 142 13.54 8.12 -0.18
N ARG A 143 12.56 7.45 -0.73
CA ARG A 143 11.60 7.97 -1.73
C ARG A 143 12.28 8.47 -3.02
N ASP A 144 13.51 8.03 -3.29
CA ASP A 144 14.33 8.57 -4.38
C ASP A 144 13.65 8.47 -5.74
N ASN A 145 13.09 7.30 -6.06
CA ASN A 145 12.44 7.10 -7.35
C ASN A 145 11.19 7.97 -7.50
N ALA A 146 10.39 8.10 -6.43
CA ALA A 146 9.24 8.99 -6.42
C ALA A 146 9.67 10.47 -6.55
N SER A 147 10.63 10.92 -5.73
CA SER A 147 11.09 12.31 -5.70
C SER A 147 11.68 12.76 -7.03
N LYS A 148 12.38 11.88 -7.74
CA LYS A 148 12.93 12.18 -9.07
C LYS A 148 11.84 12.52 -10.09
N SER A 149 10.61 11.99 -9.94
CA SER A 149 9.49 12.37 -10.81
C SER A 149 9.04 13.83 -10.63
N LEU A 150 9.33 14.44 -9.47
CA LEU A 150 9.07 15.88 -9.23
C LEU A 150 10.17 16.82 -9.72
N THR A 151 11.35 16.30 -10.03
CA THR A 151 12.53 17.11 -10.34
C THR A 151 13.05 16.91 -11.74
N ARG A 152 12.55 15.93 -12.48
CA ARG A 152 13.08 15.55 -13.80
C ARG A 152 11.98 15.44 -14.84
N GLY A 153 12.18 16.18 -15.95
CA GLY A 153 11.38 16.08 -17.16
C GLY A 153 9.93 16.52 -17.02
N PRO A 154 9.05 16.17 -17.96
CA PRO A 154 7.67 16.64 -18.01
C PRO A 154 6.78 16.06 -16.89
N LEU A 155 7.22 14.98 -16.19
CA LEU A 155 6.47 14.40 -15.08
C LEU A 155 6.36 15.36 -13.88
N GLN A 156 7.29 16.30 -13.74
CA GLN A 156 7.33 17.23 -12.61
C GLN A 156 6.02 17.99 -12.43
N ASP A 157 5.49 18.55 -13.50
CA ASP A 157 4.27 19.37 -13.41
C ASP A 157 3.03 18.52 -13.19
N TRP A 158 2.97 17.35 -13.80
CA TRP A 158 1.85 16.42 -13.63
C TRP A 158 1.70 15.93 -12.20
N TRP A 159 2.81 15.56 -11.56
CA TRP A 159 2.77 15.09 -10.16
C TRP A 159 2.53 16.20 -9.15
N LYS A 160 3.01 17.42 -9.37
CA LYS A 160 2.75 18.56 -8.50
C LYS A 160 1.25 18.86 -8.33
N GLU A 161 0.50 18.78 -9.39
CA GLU A 161 -0.95 18.95 -9.32
C GLU A 161 -1.60 17.82 -8.52
N GLY A 162 -1.19 16.57 -8.73
CA GLY A 162 -1.72 15.39 -8.03
C GLY A 162 -1.49 15.43 -6.51
N VAL A 163 -0.37 15.95 -6.04
CA VAL A 163 -0.08 16.05 -4.59
C VAL A 163 -1.10 16.92 -3.84
N LYS A 164 -1.79 17.84 -4.50
CA LYS A 164 -2.85 18.68 -3.88
C LYS A 164 -4.03 17.87 -3.35
N TYR A 165 -4.22 16.63 -3.83
CA TYR A 165 -5.29 15.73 -3.37
C TYR A 165 -4.90 14.87 -2.18
N VAL A 166 -3.70 15.05 -1.60
CA VAL A 166 -3.25 14.31 -0.43
C VAL A 166 -3.59 15.09 0.84
N ARG A 167 -4.41 14.50 1.71
CA ARG A 167 -4.68 15.05 3.04
C ARG A 167 -3.58 14.61 4.01
N ILE A 168 -2.89 15.57 4.61
CA ILE A 168 -1.91 15.35 5.67
C ILE A 168 -2.63 15.47 7.01
N ILE A 169 -2.55 14.42 7.83
CA ILE A 169 -3.15 14.37 9.16
C ILE A 169 -2.02 14.57 10.18
N GLU A 170 -2.12 15.63 10.97
CA GLU A 170 -1.16 16.03 12.00
C GLU A 170 -1.47 15.42 13.36
#